data_9f8a7121e829893d0cb452839ef387b2
#
_entry.id   9f8a7121e829893d0cb452839ef387b2
#
_cell.length_a   1.000
_cell.length_b   1.000
_cell.length_c   1.000
_cell.angle_alpha   90.00
_cell.angle_beta   90.00
_cell.angle_gamma   90.00
#
_symmetry.space_group_name_H-M   'P 1'
#
loop_
_entity.id
_entity.type
_entity.pdbx_description
1 polymer ?
#
loop_
_entity_poly.entity_id
_entity_poly.type
_entity_poly.pdbx_seq_one_letter_code
_entity_poly.pdbx_strand_id
1 'polypeptide(L)'
;MSAKLGEILVRENLISPQHLREALDYQREHGGRLGFNLVKLGLVSDDMITAVLSRQYGIPSVNLDLFQIDESVLRLIPQEVAQKHSVLPLSRVGATLTLAMVDPTNVFAMDDVKFMTGLNVEPVVVAEASIQHAIAKYYGTSREIELSSVSNDEPVFETSAKGSNGHGAITHADLVSLDSIDFETGQAEDVEVLEDNEEIDLSTLSRMSEDAPVVRLVNVLLVDALRRGASDIHVEPYEKELRIRFRIDGVLYDVMHPPLKLRDALISRVKIMSKLDISEKRLPQDGRIKIKVKVDSRSRELDFRVSTLPTLFGEKVVLRLLDKENLMLDMTKLGFEPESLVKFQRNIIKPYGMVLVTGPTGSGKTNTLYSALQSLNTVETNIMTAEDPVEFNLMGINQVQMKEQIGLNFAAALRSFLRQDPNIILVGEVRDFETAEIAIKAALTGHMVLSTLHTNDAPSTISRLMNMGIEPFLVATSVNLIQAQRLIRRICKECKHELPTPAEALMEVGFTAEEAKTMKTFKGKGCSVCNNTGYKGRIGLYEVLEVTDEIRELILIGASALELRKKAIDDGMITLRGSGLQKIRSGVTTVEEVVRETVA
;
A
#
# COMPACT_ATOMS: atom_id res chain seq x y z
N MET A 1 -32.53 9.18 -7.66
CA MET A 1 -32.76 8.92 -9.10
C MET A 1 -34.23 8.92 -9.50
N SER A 2 -35.16 8.38 -8.71
CA SER A 2 -36.60 8.39 -9.01
C SER A 2 -37.21 9.79 -9.21
N ALA A 3 -36.78 10.80 -8.45
CA ALA A 3 -37.25 12.18 -8.59
C ALA A 3 -36.93 12.79 -9.97
N LYS A 4 -35.78 12.48 -10.54
CA LYS A 4 -35.39 12.99 -11.87
C LYS A 4 -36.27 12.47 -13.01
N LEU A 5 -36.63 11.17 -13.00
CA LEU A 5 -37.51 10.61 -14.03
C LEU A 5 -38.90 11.24 -13.98
N GLY A 6 -39.49 11.35 -12.79
CA GLY A 6 -40.81 11.98 -12.62
C GLY A 6 -40.85 13.44 -13.08
N GLU A 7 -39.79 14.21 -12.74
CA GLU A 7 -39.66 15.62 -13.17
C GLU A 7 -39.55 15.74 -14.71
N ILE A 8 -38.84 14.81 -15.34
CA ILE A 8 -38.69 14.79 -16.81
C ILE A 8 -40.02 14.48 -17.48
N LEU A 9 -40.75 13.47 -16.98
CA LEU A 9 -42.06 13.09 -17.51
C LEU A 9 -43.09 14.23 -17.40
N VAL A 10 -43.07 14.99 -16.31
CA VAL A 10 -43.89 16.20 -16.14
C VAL A 10 -43.47 17.31 -17.09
N ARG A 11 -42.16 17.55 -17.24
CA ARG A 11 -41.62 18.59 -18.13
C ARG A 11 -41.90 18.33 -19.58
N GLU A 12 -41.94 17.06 -20.00
CA GLU A 12 -42.32 16.63 -21.37
C GLU A 12 -43.83 16.51 -21.56
N ASN A 13 -44.63 16.91 -20.56
CA ASN A 13 -46.10 16.82 -20.58
C ASN A 13 -46.65 15.41 -20.78
N LEU A 14 -45.92 14.38 -20.43
CA LEU A 14 -46.35 12.98 -20.52
C LEU A 14 -47.23 12.60 -19.33
N ILE A 15 -47.02 13.21 -18.17
CA ILE A 15 -47.85 13.05 -16.98
C ILE A 15 -48.14 14.41 -16.33
N SER A 16 -49.25 14.52 -15.62
CA SER A 16 -49.52 15.71 -14.79
C SER A 16 -48.76 15.66 -13.44
N PRO A 17 -48.52 16.81 -12.79
CA PRO A 17 -47.97 16.83 -11.43
C PRO A 17 -48.82 16.06 -10.40
N GLN A 18 -50.13 15.91 -10.68
CA GLN A 18 -51.03 15.14 -9.85
C GLN A 18 -50.80 13.63 -10.01
N HIS A 19 -50.63 13.16 -11.27
CA HIS A 19 -50.29 11.77 -11.59
C HIS A 19 -48.94 11.36 -10.98
N LEU A 20 -47.96 12.28 -10.95
CA LEU A 20 -46.68 12.01 -10.32
C LEU A 20 -46.80 11.82 -8.80
N ARG A 21 -47.65 12.60 -8.12
CA ARG A 21 -47.89 12.46 -6.68
C ARG A 21 -48.58 11.10 -6.40
N GLU A 22 -49.59 10.77 -7.14
CA GLU A 22 -50.33 9.50 -7.03
C GLU A 22 -49.39 8.29 -7.19
N ALA A 23 -48.47 8.33 -8.16
CA ALA A 23 -47.50 7.26 -8.37
C ALA A 23 -46.45 7.20 -7.27
N LEU A 24 -46.05 8.35 -6.71
CA LEU A 24 -45.12 8.40 -5.56
C LEU A 24 -45.75 7.91 -4.26
N ASP A 25 -47.03 8.21 -4.05
CA ASP A 25 -47.77 7.70 -2.88
C ASP A 25 -47.97 6.19 -3.01
N TYR A 26 -48.33 5.71 -4.21
CA TYR A 26 -48.40 4.29 -4.51
C TYR A 26 -47.05 3.57 -4.29
N GLN A 27 -45.95 4.21 -4.67
CA GLN A 27 -44.61 3.69 -4.45
C GLN A 27 -44.26 3.57 -2.95
N ARG A 28 -44.71 4.51 -2.13
CA ARG A 28 -44.48 4.47 -0.66
C ARG A 28 -45.23 3.31 0.01
N GLU A 29 -46.42 2.98 -0.49
CA GLU A 29 -47.27 1.92 0.07
C GLU A 29 -46.89 0.52 -0.40
N HIS A 30 -46.52 0.39 -1.68
CA HIS A 30 -46.34 -0.90 -2.34
C HIS A 30 -44.91 -1.21 -2.77
N GLY A 31 -43.99 -0.25 -2.64
CA GLY A 31 -42.62 -0.37 -3.12
C GLY A 31 -42.52 -0.28 -4.65
N GLY A 32 -41.45 -0.80 -5.20
CA GLY A 32 -41.20 -0.84 -6.64
C GLY A 32 -40.58 0.43 -7.22
N ARG A 33 -40.27 0.43 -8.52
CA ARG A 33 -39.71 1.59 -9.24
C ARG A 33 -40.83 2.51 -9.72
N LEU A 34 -40.55 3.83 -9.72
CA LEU A 34 -41.55 4.83 -10.14
C LEU A 34 -42.08 4.60 -11.56
N GLY A 35 -41.20 4.25 -12.51
CA GLY A 35 -41.62 3.95 -13.88
C GLY A 35 -42.60 2.78 -13.98
N PHE A 36 -42.28 1.70 -13.29
CA PHE A 36 -43.16 0.53 -13.24
C PHE A 36 -44.53 0.85 -12.61
N ASN A 37 -44.54 1.63 -11.54
CA ASN A 37 -45.77 2.02 -10.85
C ASN A 37 -46.64 2.95 -11.72
N LEU A 38 -46.02 3.84 -12.50
CA LEU A 38 -46.74 4.70 -13.46
C LEU A 38 -47.44 3.86 -14.56
N VAL A 39 -46.78 2.82 -15.07
CA VAL A 39 -47.35 1.90 -16.05
C VAL A 39 -48.46 1.08 -15.42
N LYS A 40 -48.25 0.55 -14.23
CA LYS A 40 -49.24 -0.25 -13.49
C LYS A 40 -50.53 0.52 -13.17
N LEU A 41 -50.39 1.83 -12.89
CA LEU A 41 -51.53 2.74 -12.69
C LEU A 41 -52.17 3.19 -14.01
N GLY A 42 -51.66 2.76 -15.17
CA GLY A 42 -52.18 3.14 -16.49
C GLY A 42 -51.96 4.61 -16.87
N LEU A 43 -51.03 5.29 -16.19
CA LEU A 43 -50.78 6.72 -16.37
C LEU A 43 -49.83 7.02 -17.54
N VAL A 44 -48.96 6.05 -17.90
CA VAL A 44 -48.02 6.13 -19.03
C VAL A 44 -47.83 4.75 -19.62
N SER A 45 -47.55 4.65 -20.93
CA SER A 45 -47.17 3.39 -21.55
C SER A 45 -45.70 3.03 -21.36
N ASP A 46 -45.35 1.75 -21.37
CA ASP A 46 -43.97 1.23 -21.29
C ASP A 46 -43.06 1.85 -22.37
N ASP A 47 -43.54 1.99 -23.59
CA ASP A 47 -42.81 2.56 -24.72
C ASP A 47 -42.42 4.04 -24.47
N MET A 48 -43.31 4.81 -23.84
CA MET A 48 -43.04 6.21 -23.51
C MET A 48 -41.96 6.33 -22.46
N ILE A 49 -41.98 5.49 -21.41
CA ILE A 49 -40.93 5.48 -20.38
C ILE A 49 -39.58 5.08 -20.98
N THR A 50 -39.55 4.04 -21.79
CA THR A 50 -38.36 3.54 -22.46
C THR A 50 -37.76 4.59 -23.39
N ALA A 51 -38.57 5.34 -24.13
CA ALA A 51 -38.13 6.42 -25.00
C ALA A 51 -37.52 7.59 -24.21
N VAL A 52 -38.12 7.94 -23.06
CA VAL A 52 -37.58 8.99 -22.18
C VAL A 52 -36.26 8.57 -21.57
N LEU A 53 -36.12 7.36 -21.07
CA LEU A 53 -34.91 6.80 -20.52
C LEU A 53 -33.78 6.73 -21.58
N SER A 54 -34.10 6.27 -22.78
CA SER A 54 -33.21 6.24 -23.93
C SER A 54 -32.63 7.63 -24.25
N ARG A 55 -33.47 8.66 -24.30
CA ARG A 55 -33.01 10.04 -24.51
C ARG A 55 -32.19 10.60 -23.35
N GLN A 56 -32.60 10.29 -22.13
CA GLN A 56 -31.91 10.76 -20.91
C GLN A 56 -30.49 10.23 -20.80
N TYR A 57 -30.29 8.96 -21.13
CA TYR A 57 -29.00 8.28 -20.98
C TYR A 57 -28.18 8.21 -22.29
N GLY A 58 -28.77 8.61 -23.42
CA GLY A 58 -28.12 8.52 -24.73
C GLY A 58 -27.87 7.08 -25.19
N ILE A 59 -28.68 6.11 -24.69
CA ILE A 59 -28.52 4.67 -24.94
C ILE A 59 -29.69 4.21 -25.77
N PRO A 60 -29.48 3.38 -26.84
CA PRO A 60 -30.56 2.91 -27.67
C PRO A 60 -31.59 2.04 -26.90
N SER A 61 -32.85 2.14 -27.24
CA SER A 61 -33.91 1.29 -26.70
C SER A 61 -34.29 0.21 -27.72
N VAL A 62 -34.67 -0.96 -27.22
CA VAL A 62 -35.04 -2.12 -28.04
C VAL A 62 -36.38 -2.70 -27.55
N ASN A 63 -37.23 -3.07 -28.50
CA ASN A 63 -38.45 -3.84 -28.20
C ASN A 63 -38.11 -5.33 -28.21
N LEU A 64 -38.22 -6.00 -27.04
CA LEU A 64 -37.85 -7.41 -26.88
C LEU A 64 -38.78 -8.37 -27.61
N ASP A 65 -40.02 -7.98 -27.90
CA ASP A 65 -40.99 -8.84 -28.60
C ASP A 65 -40.60 -9.11 -30.06
N LEU A 66 -39.77 -8.24 -30.63
CA LEU A 66 -39.26 -8.35 -32.00
C LEU A 66 -37.92 -9.09 -32.09
N PHE A 67 -37.31 -9.46 -30.93
CA PHE A 67 -36.02 -10.09 -30.87
C PHE A 67 -36.13 -11.60 -30.69
N GLN A 68 -35.42 -12.36 -31.51
CA GLN A 68 -35.16 -13.78 -31.29
C GLN A 68 -33.72 -13.93 -30.77
N ILE A 69 -33.60 -14.46 -29.57
CA ILE A 69 -32.29 -14.60 -28.89
C ILE A 69 -31.78 -16.02 -29.14
N ASP A 70 -30.55 -16.11 -29.58
CA ASP A 70 -29.89 -17.40 -29.79
C ASP A 70 -29.61 -18.09 -28.45
N GLU A 71 -29.86 -19.39 -28.37
CA GLU A 71 -29.65 -20.20 -27.17
C GLU A 71 -28.21 -20.16 -26.68
N SER A 72 -27.23 -20.06 -27.59
CA SER A 72 -25.82 -19.92 -27.28
C SER A 72 -25.51 -18.61 -26.55
N VAL A 73 -26.27 -17.54 -26.80
CA VAL A 73 -26.12 -16.24 -26.14
C VAL A 73 -26.81 -16.26 -24.78
N LEU A 74 -27.97 -16.93 -24.66
CA LEU A 74 -28.67 -17.08 -23.37
C LEU A 74 -27.85 -17.84 -22.33
N ARG A 75 -27.09 -18.86 -22.75
CA ARG A 75 -26.23 -19.64 -21.86
C ARG A 75 -25.03 -18.83 -21.27
N LEU A 76 -24.75 -17.65 -21.81
CA LEU A 76 -23.70 -16.78 -21.29
C LEU A 76 -24.03 -16.16 -19.92
N ILE A 77 -25.33 -16.04 -19.59
CA ILE A 77 -25.80 -15.48 -18.33
C ILE A 77 -26.72 -16.51 -17.66
N PRO A 78 -26.41 -16.97 -16.44
CA PRO A 78 -27.29 -17.87 -15.68
C PRO A 78 -28.64 -17.21 -15.36
N GLN A 79 -29.69 -18.04 -15.26
CA GLN A 79 -31.04 -17.58 -14.91
C GLN A 79 -31.11 -16.75 -13.64
N GLU A 80 -30.37 -17.15 -12.60
CA GLU A 80 -30.32 -16.45 -11.31
C GLU A 80 -29.82 -15.01 -11.46
N VAL A 81 -28.82 -14.79 -12.29
CA VAL A 81 -28.24 -13.48 -12.56
C VAL A 81 -29.16 -12.62 -13.42
N ALA A 82 -29.79 -13.24 -14.45
CA ALA A 82 -30.77 -12.57 -15.29
C ALA A 82 -31.97 -12.08 -14.47
N GLN A 83 -32.45 -12.89 -13.53
CA GLN A 83 -33.56 -12.54 -12.62
C GLN A 83 -33.14 -11.50 -11.58
N LYS A 84 -31.95 -11.69 -10.93
CA LYS A 84 -31.45 -10.81 -9.89
C LYS A 84 -31.23 -9.37 -10.37
N HIS A 85 -30.67 -9.21 -11.55
CA HIS A 85 -30.33 -7.90 -12.09
C HIS A 85 -31.34 -7.36 -13.09
N SER A 86 -32.37 -8.14 -13.44
CA SER A 86 -33.35 -7.81 -14.51
C SER A 86 -32.62 -7.48 -15.81
N VAL A 87 -31.73 -8.39 -16.26
CA VAL A 87 -30.91 -8.26 -17.46
C VAL A 87 -31.13 -9.46 -18.39
N LEU A 88 -30.98 -9.26 -19.69
CA LEU A 88 -31.15 -10.32 -20.70
C LEU A 88 -30.10 -10.14 -21.80
N PRO A 89 -29.27 -11.15 -22.13
CA PRO A 89 -28.34 -11.05 -23.24
C PRO A 89 -29.07 -11.16 -24.56
N LEU A 90 -28.85 -10.22 -25.48
CA LEU A 90 -29.56 -10.18 -26.77
C LEU A 90 -28.73 -10.72 -27.92
N SER A 91 -27.49 -10.30 -28.04
CA SER A 91 -26.59 -10.72 -29.12
C SER A 91 -25.14 -10.62 -28.71
N ARG A 92 -24.31 -11.43 -29.35
CA ARG A 92 -22.86 -11.37 -29.19
C ARG A 92 -22.19 -11.11 -30.53
N VAL A 93 -21.37 -10.05 -30.60
CA VAL A 93 -20.57 -9.74 -31.79
C VAL A 93 -19.10 -9.67 -31.38
N GLY A 94 -18.34 -10.69 -31.73
CA GLY A 94 -16.93 -10.80 -31.33
C GLY A 94 -16.74 -10.82 -29.81
N ALA A 95 -16.11 -9.81 -29.25
CA ALA A 95 -15.86 -9.64 -27.82
C ALA A 95 -16.91 -8.76 -27.11
N THR A 96 -17.99 -8.36 -27.79
CA THR A 96 -19.03 -7.47 -27.25
C THR A 96 -20.35 -8.22 -27.11
N LEU A 97 -20.98 -8.08 -25.94
CA LEU A 97 -22.30 -8.61 -25.59
C LEU A 97 -23.28 -7.45 -25.46
N THR A 98 -24.33 -7.45 -26.29
CA THR A 98 -25.44 -6.51 -26.14
C THR A 98 -26.38 -7.01 -25.04
N LEU A 99 -26.55 -6.19 -23.99
CA LEU A 99 -27.30 -6.54 -22.79
C LEU A 99 -28.54 -5.66 -22.65
N ALA A 100 -29.73 -6.28 -22.70
CA ALA A 100 -30.95 -5.59 -22.36
C ALA A 100 -31.05 -5.39 -20.84
N MET A 101 -31.38 -4.17 -20.41
CA MET A 101 -31.53 -3.83 -18.99
C MET A 101 -32.51 -2.67 -18.80
N VAL A 102 -33.17 -2.66 -17.65
CA VAL A 102 -34.14 -1.62 -17.29
C VAL A 102 -33.45 -0.33 -16.89
N ASP A 103 -32.31 -0.43 -16.21
CA ASP A 103 -31.55 0.70 -15.69
C ASP A 103 -30.09 0.63 -16.19
N PRO A 104 -29.76 1.38 -17.24
CA PRO A 104 -28.41 1.39 -17.82
C PRO A 104 -27.37 2.07 -16.92
N THR A 105 -27.78 2.69 -15.82
CA THR A 105 -26.87 3.24 -14.82
C THR A 105 -26.46 2.21 -13.76
N ASN A 106 -27.03 1.01 -13.79
CA ASN A 106 -26.66 -0.09 -12.91
C ASN A 106 -25.33 -0.72 -13.39
N VAL A 107 -24.23 -0.04 -13.06
CA VAL A 107 -22.86 -0.47 -13.40
C VAL A 107 -22.57 -1.84 -12.79
N PHE A 108 -23.11 -2.15 -11.61
CA PHE A 108 -22.90 -3.44 -10.96
C PHE A 108 -23.43 -4.61 -11.78
N ALA A 109 -24.62 -4.46 -12.38
CA ALA A 109 -25.19 -5.50 -13.24
C ALA A 109 -24.32 -5.70 -14.51
N MET A 110 -23.81 -4.62 -15.10
CA MET A 110 -22.94 -4.70 -16.26
C MET A 110 -21.59 -5.33 -15.92
N ASP A 111 -21.01 -4.98 -14.77
CA ASP A 111 -19.74 -5.53 -14.30
C ASP A 111 -19.86 -7.01 -13.93
N ASP A 112 -20.96 -7.43 -13.27
CA ASP A 112 -21.23 -8.84 -12.98
C ASP A 112 -21.32 -9.66 -14.27
N VAL A 113 -22.06 -9.17 -15.27
CA VAL A 113 -22.18 -9.84 -16.57
C VAL A 113 -20.85 -9.85 -17.33
N LYS A 114 -20.10 -8.74 -17.31
CA LYS A 114 -18.77 -8.65 -17.91
C LYS A 114 -17.80 -9.61 -17.22
N PHE A 115 -17.88 -9.71 -15.91
CA PHE A 115 -17.04 -10.60 -15.12
C PHE A 115 -17.28 -12.08 -15.45
N MET A 116 -18.56 -12.48 -15.54
CA MET A 116 -18.91 -13.87 -15.83
C MET A 116 -18.63 -14.29 -17.26
N THR A 117 -18.87 -13.38 -18.22
CA THR A 117 -18.76 -13.70 -19.64
C THR A 117 -17.38 -13.41 -20.23
N GLY A 118 -16.60 -12.54 -19.60
CA GLY A 118 -15.34 -12.01 -20.15
C GLY A 118 -15.53 -11.10 -21.37
N LEU A 119 -16.77 -10.68 -21.67
CA LEU A 119 -17.13 -9.88 -22.84
C LEU A 119 -17.33 -8.41 -22.44
N ASN A 120 -17.11 -7.49 -23.37
CA ASN A 120 -17.53 -6.11 -23.19
C ASN A 120 -19.04 -6.02 -23.26
N VAL A 121 -19.66 -5.30 -22.32
CA VAL A 121 -21.12 -5.17 -22.23
C VAL A 121 -21.54 -3.83 -22.82
N GLU A 122 -22.41 -3.86 -23.82
CA GLU A 122 -23.10 -2.70 -24.36
C GLU A 122 -24.58 -2.72 -23.91
N PRO A 123 -24.99 -1.80 -23.03
CA PRO A 123 -26.36 -1.78 -22.54
C PRO A 123 -27.33 -1.25 -23.58
N VAL A 124 -28.54 -1.83 -23.61
CA VAL A 124 -29.71 -1.29 -24.30
C VAL A 124 -30.86 -1.19 -23.32
N VAL A 125 -31.66 -0.12 -23.44
CA VAL A 125 -32.77 0.12 -22.52
C VAL A 125 -34.01 -0.63 -22.97
N VAL A 126 -34.66 -1.32 -22.02
CA VAL A 126 -35.91 -2.03 -22.23
C VAL A 126 -36.91 -1.78 -21.10
N ALA A 127 -38.18 -1.95 -21.36
CA ALA A 127 -39.22 -1.84 -20.35
C ALA A 127 -39.12 -2.96 -19.29
N GLU A 128 -39.45 -2.66 -18.03
CA GLU A 128 -39.34 -3.62 -16.92
C GLU A 128 -40.32 -4.80 -17.09
N ALA A 129 -41.55 -4.54 -17.59
CA ALA A 129 -42.53 -5.60 -17.86
C ALA A 129 -42.07 -6.52 -19.00
N SER A 130 -41.48 -5.95 -20.08
CA SER A 130 -40.99 -6.69 -21.23
C SER A 130 -39.80 -7.59 -20.89
N ILE A 131 -38.86 -7.12 -20.06
CA ILE A 131 -37.70 -7.93 -19.69
C ILE A 131 -38.10 -9.08 -18.75
N GLN A 132 -39.01 -8.85 -17.81
CA GLN A 132 -39.50 -9.92 -16.93
C GLN A 132 -40.23 -11.01 -17.70
N HIS A 133 -41.07 -10.62 -18.67
CA HIS A 133 -41.74 -11.55 -19.55
C HIS A 133 -40.77 -12.34 -20.42
N ALA A 134 -39.74 -11.67 -20.96
CA ALA A 134 -38.69 -12.31 -21.74
C ALA A 134 -37.83 -13.27 -20.91
N ILE A 135 -37.45 -12.92 -19.69
CA ILE A 135 -36.74 -13.82 -18.78
C ILE A 135 -37.57 -15.07 -18.47
N ALA A 136 -38.86 -14.91 -18.17
CA ALA A 136 -39.77 -16.04 -17.96
C ALA A 136 -39.92 -16.93 -19.21
N LYS A 137 -39.97 -16.32 -20.40
CA LYS A 137 -40.07 -17.02 -21.68
C LYS A 137 -38.80 -17.81 -22.01
N TYR A 138 -37.65 -17.24 -21.88
CA TYR A 138 -36.37 -17.83 -22.33
C TYR A 138 -35.69 -18.72 -21.28
N TYR A 139 -35.86 -18.46 -19.98
CA TYR A 139 -35.31 -19.27 -18.92
C TYR A 139 -36.33 -20.15 -18.19
N GLY A 140 -37.66 -19.96 -18.42
CA GLY A 140 -38.73 -20.70 -17.74
C GLY A 140 -39.01 -22.10 -18.31
N THR A 141 -38.36 -22.51 -19.38
CA THR A 141 -38.55 -23.83 -20.04
C THR A 141 -37.39 -24.77 -19.77
N SER A 142 -37.07 -25.03 -18.51
CA SER A 142 -36.18 -26.15 -18.16
C SER A 142 -36.89 -27.08 -17.20
N ARG A 143 -37.75 -27.93 -17.72
CA ARG A 143 -38.10 -29.22 -17.11
C ARG A 143 -37.13 -30.27 -17.63
N GLU A 144 -36.45 -30.92 -16.71
CA GLU A 144 -35.89 -32.26 -16.76
C GLU A 144 -35.34 -32.78 -18.11
N ILE A 145 -34.03 -32.84 -18.23
CA ILE A 145 -33.37 -33.87 -19.02
C ILE A 145 -32.29 -34.52 -18.13
N GLU A 146 -32.46 -35.83 -17.99
CA GLU A 146 -31.71 -36.77 -17.17
C GLU A 146 -30.22 -36.81 -17.47
N LEU A 147 -29.47 -37.12 -16.41
CA LEU A 147 -28.11 -37.66 -16.50
C LEU A 147 -28.10 -38.96 -17.27
N SER A 148 -27.37 -39.03 -18.37
CA SER A 148 -26.81 -40.27 -18.87
C SER A 148 -25.43 -40.05 -19.48
N SER A 149 -24.47 -40.58 -18.75
CA SER A 149 -23.19 -41.19 -19.14
C SER A 149 -22.63 -40.94 -20.53
N VAL A 150 -21.40 -40.41 -20.62
CA VAL A 150 -20.37 -40.95 -21.53
C VAL A 150 -19.01 -40.86 -20.87
N SER A 151 -18.36 -41.99 -20.90
CA SER A 151 -17.07 -42.45 -20.44
C SER A 151 -15.85 -41.71 -20.98
N ASN A 152 -14.84 -41.74 -20.13
CA ASN A 152 -13.38 -41.75 -20.37
C ASN A 152 -12.92 -41.89 -21.82
N ASP A 153 -11.97 -41.01 -22.19
CA ASP A 153 -10.74 -41.42 -22.86
C ASP A 153 -9.64 -40.32 -22.68
N GLU A 154 -8.56 -40.75 -22.04
CA GLU A 154 -7.27 -40.03 -22.02
C GLU A 154 -6.54 -40.21 -23.36
N PRO A 155 -5.55 -39.34 -23.68
CA PRO A 155 -4.23 -39.92 -23.80
C PRO A 155 -3.11 -39.15 -23.06
N VAL A 156 -2.35 -39.96 -22.39
CA VAL A 156 -1.01 -39.75 -21.83
C VAL A 156 -0.03 -39.28 -22.92
N PHE A 157 0.77 -38.25 -22.61
CA PHE A 157 2.06 -38.02 -23.26
C PHE A 157 3.15 -37.76 -22.22
N GLU A 158 3.98 -38.78 -22.03
CA GLU A 158 5.33 -38.66 -21.46
C GLU A 158 6.26 -38.00 -22.48
N THR A 159 7.05 -37.02 -22.03
CA THR A 159 8.41 -36.84 -22.58
C THR A 159 9.36 -36.34 -21.51
N SER A 160 10.30 -37.18 -21.21
CA SER A 160 11.54 -36.92 -20.48
C SER A 160 12.48 -36.03 -21.26
N ALA A 161 13.11 -35.04 -20.62
CA ALA A 161 14.45 -34.56 -21.01
C ALA A 161 15.19 -33.94 -19.81
N LYS A 162 16.38 -34.46 -19.59
CA LYS A 162 17.42 -34.05 -18.65
C LYS A 162 18.08 -32.73 -19.07
N GLY A 163 18.58 -31.96 -18.10
CA GLY A 163 19.74 -31.10 -18.32
C GLY A 163 19.80 -29.81 -17.53
N SER A 164 20.39 -29.83 -16.39
CA SER A 164 21.47 -29.04 -15.75
C SER A 164 21.40 -27.51 -15.63
N ASN A 165 21.70 -27.10 -14.38
CA ASN A 165 22.36 -25.88 -13.87
C ASN A 165 21.50 -24.61 -13.69
N GLY A 166 21.03 -24.34 -12.45
CA GLY A 166 21.84 -23.60 -11.48
C GLY A 166 21.51 -22.10 -11.45
N HIS A 167 20.38 -21.74 -10.84
CA HIS A 167 20.23 -20.53 -10.00
C HIS A 167 18.99 -20.77 -9.17
N GLY A 168 19.10 -20.70 -7.84
CA GLY A 168 18.04 -21.04 -6.90
C GLY A 168 16.79 -20.16 -7.03
N ALA A 169 15.94 -20.54 -7.95
CA ALA A 169 14.55 -20.14 -7.94
C ALA A 169 13.84 -21.01 -6.89
N ILE A 170 13.11 -20.40 -5.98
CA ILE A 170 12.14 -21.07 -5.12
C ILE A 170 11.21 -21.83 -6.04
N THR A 171 11.29 -23.16 -6.01
CA THR A 171 10.47 -24.00 -6.88
C THR A 171 9.02 -23.97 -6.46
N HIS A 172 8.12 -24.11 -7.43
CA HIS A 172 6.66 -24.16 -7.32
C HIS A 172 6.09 -25.13 -6.26
N ALA A 173 6.91 -25.94 -5.61
CA ALA A 173 6.50 -26.91 -4.59
C ALA A 173 6.33 -26.32 -3.18
N ASP A 174 6.85 -25.11 -2.91
CA ASP A 174 6.68 -24.41 -1.62
C ASP A 174 5.59 -23.30 -1.65
N LEU A 175 4.98 -23.11 -2.80
CA LEU A 175 3.76 -22.35 -2.96
C LEU A 175 2.60 -23.29 -2.68
N VAL A 176 1.88 -23.06 -1.60
CA VAL A 176 0.54 -23.64 -1.42
C VAL A 176 -0.22 -23.28 -2.69
N SER A 177 -0.42 -24.25 -3.58
CA SER A 177 -1.21 -24.08 -4.77
C SER A 177 -2.63 -23.69 -4.32
N LEU A 178 -3.29 -22.80 -5.06
CA LEU A 178 -4.70 -22.48 -4.81
C LEU A 178 -5.60 -23.72 -4.80
N ASP A 179 -5.15 -24.83 -5.44
CA ASP A 179 -5.82 -26.13 -5.47
C ASP A 179 -5.63 -26.95 -4.20
N SER A 180 -4.69 -26.59 -3.30
CA SER A 180 -4.48 -27.26 -2.00
C SER A 180 -5.06 -26.48 -0.82
N ILE A 181 -5.69 -25.34 -1.04
CA ILE A 181 -6.54 -24.67 -0.06
C ILE A 181 -7.92 -25.33 -0.22
N ASP A 182 -8.23 -26.27 0.65
CA ASP A 182 -9.58 -26.82 0.78
C ASP A 182 -10.56 -25.68 1.07
N PHE A 183 -11.28 -25.24 0.06
CA PHE A 183 -12.31 -24.21 0.15
C PHE A 183 -13.55 -24.69 0.95
N GLU A 184 -13.61 -25.97 1.32
CA GLU A 184 -14.76 -26.57 2.01
C GLU A 184 -14.61 -26.70 3.52
N THR A 185 -13.42 -26.61 4.10
CA THR A 185 -13.26 -26.66 5.55
C THR A 185 -12.87 -25.29 6.10
N GLY A 186 -13.90 -24.53 6.40
CA GLY A 186 -13.83 -23.18 6.89
C GLY A 186 -13.02 -23.00 8.18
N GLN A 187 -12.02 -22.21 8.09
CA GLN A 187 -11.64 -21.18 9.06
C GLN A 187 -11.01 -20.05 8.27
N ALA A 188 -11.86 -19.28 7.58
CA ALA A 188 -11.45 -17.93 7.17
C ALA A 188 -11.17 -17.17 8.47
N GLU A 189 -9.92 -16.77 8.69
CA GLU A 189 -9.60 -15.86 9.78
C GLU A 189 -10.37 -14.57 9.51
N ASP A 190 -11.25 -14.19 10.44
CA ASP A 190 -12.14 -13.03 10.30
C ASP A 190 -11.29 -11.77 10.20
N VAL A 191 -11.39 -11.06 9.08
CA VAL A 191 -10.81 -9.74 8.86
C VAL A 191 -11.95 -8.72 8.93
N GLU A 192 -11.97 -7.92 9.99
CA GLU A 192 -12.92 -6.82 10.16
C GLU A 192 -12.26 -5.50 9.78
N VAL A 193 -12.93 -4.71 8.94
CA VAL A 193 -12.51 -3.33 8.64
C VAL A 193 -13.06 -2.42 9.73
N LEU A 194 -12.17 -1.68 10.41
CA LEU A 194 -12.56 -0.74 11.46
C LEU A 194 -12.99 0.60 10.83
N GLU A 195 -14.19 1.04 11.14
CA GLU A 195 -14.71 2.34 10.74
C GLU A 195 -14.53 3.38 11.86
N ASP A 196 -14.05 4.58 11.48
CA ASP A 196 -14.13 5.74 12.36
C ASP A 196 -15.56 6.33 12.26
N ASN A 197 -16.37 6.09 13.29
CA ASN A 197 -17.64 6.74 13.62
C ASN A 197 -18.47 7.35 12.47
N GLU A 198 -19.22 6.49 11.78
CA GLU A 198 -20.59 6.79 11.32
C GLU A 198 -21.30 5.47 11.07
N GLU A 199 -22.42 5.24 11.75
CA GLU A 199 -23.26 4.06 11.62
C GLU A 199 -23.91 4.01 10.23
N ILE A 200 -23.23 3.33 9.31
CA ILE A 200 -23.88 2.78 8.11
C ILE A 200 -23.82 1.27 8.29
N ASP A 201 -24.99 0.65 8.37
CA ASP A 201 -25.16 -0.80 8.54
C ASP A 201 -24.53 -1.58 7.37
N LEU A 202 -23.21 -1.78 7.46
CA LEU A 202 -22.40 -2.54 6.49
C LEU A 202 -22.55 -4.06 6.69
N SER A 203 -23.24 -4.50 7.74
CA SER A 203 -23.47 -5.91 8.00
C SER A 203 -24.26 -6.61 6.89
N THR A 204 -25.10 -5.87 6.19
CA THR A 204 -25.85 -6.36 5.02
C THR A 204 -25.02 -6.38 3.74
N LEU A 205 -24.12 -5.42 3.55
CA LEU A 205 -23.19 -5.38 2.40
C LEU A 205 -22.05 -6.38 2.56
N SER A 206 -21.57 -6.60 3.79
CA SER A 206 -20.51 -7.57 4.07
C SER A 206 -20.98 -8.99 3.85
N ARG A 207 -22.19 -9.36 4.27
CA ARG A 207 -22.76 -10.70 4.07
C ARG A 207 -22.99 -11.06 2.60
N MET A 208 -23.26 -10.10 1.73
CA MET A 208 -23.43 -10.34 0.29
C MET A 208 -22.10 -10.35 -0.49
N SER A 209 -21.00 -9.85 0.08
CA SER A 209 -19.66 -9.80 -0.56
C SER A 209 -18.68 -10.84 0.00
N GLU A 210 -18.98 -11.49 1.12
CA GLU A 210 -18.09 -12.46 1.79
C GLU A 210 -17.77 -13.71 0.93
N ASP A 211 -18.61 -14.01 -0.06
CA ASP A 211 -18.41 -15.16 -0.95
C ASP A 211 -17.65 -14.85 -2.25
N ALA A 212 -17.34 -13.60 -2.55
CA ALA A 212 -16.61 -13.26 -3.77
C ALA A 212 -15.13 -13.71 -3.70
N PRO A 213 -14.63 -14.46 -4.68
CA PRO A 213 -13.24 -14.97 -4.70
C PRO A 213 -12.18 -13.87 -4.49
N VAL A 214 -12.47 -12.65 -4.93
CA VAL A 214 -11.59 -11.49 -4.79
C VAL A 214 -11.48 -11.01 -3.34
N VAL A 215 -12.57 -11.06 -2.56
CA VAL A 215 -12.55 -10.68 -1.13
C VAL A 215 -11.67 -11.64 -0.34
N ARG A 216 -11.85 -12.95 -0.57
CA ARG A 216 -11.00 -13.99 0.03
C ARG A 216 -9.54 -13.82 -0.36
N LEU A 217 -9.25 -13.53 -1.64
CA LEU A 217 -7.89 -13.30 -2.12
C LEU A 217 -7.23 -12.11 -1.40
N VAL A 218 -7.92 -10.97 -1.26
CA VAL A 218 -7.38 -9.80 -0.56
C VAL A 218 -7.13 -10.12 0.91
N ASN A 219 -8.07 -10.78 1.59
CA ASN A 219 -7.92 -11.17 2.99
C ASN A 219 -6.72 -12.12 3.19
N VAL A 220 -6.59 -13.15 2.34
CA VAL A 220 -5.43 -14.07 2.38
C VAL A 220 -4.13 -13.32 2.14
N LEU A 221 -4.08 -12.37 1.20
CA LEU A 221 -2.89 -11.57 0.94
C LEU A 221 -2.47 -10.73 2.16
N LEU A 222 -3.43 -10.11 2.85
CA LEU A 222 -3.16 -9.29 4.04
C LEU A 222 -2.65 -10.15 5.20
N VAL A 223 -3.27 -11.31 5.43
CA VAL A 223 -2.86 -12.25 6.50
C VAL A 223 -1.50 -12.88 6.18
N ASP A 224 -1.26 -13.33 4.94
CA ASP A 224 0.02 -13.92 4.54
C ASP A 224 1.18 -12.91 4.62
N ALA A 225 0.93 -11.67 4.20
CA ALA A 225 1.91 -10.58 4.34
C ALA A 225 2.30 -10.36 5.81
N LEU A 226 1.31 -10.38 6.72
CA LEU A 226 1.55 -10.25 8.16
C LEU A 226 2.37 -11.43 8.70
N ARG A 227 1.97 -12.68 8.37
CA ARG A 227 2.68 -13.90 8.81
C ARG A 227 4.13 -13.93 8.35
N ARG A 228 4.40 -13.49 7.12
CA ARG A 228 5.76 -13.42 6.57
C ARG A 228 6.55 -12.20 7.03
N GLY A 229 5.93 -11.27 7.77
CA GLY A 229 6.57 -10.03 8.23
C GLY A 229 6.87 -9.05 7.09
N ALA A 230 5.99 -8.98 6.11
CA ALA A 230 6.11 -8.03 5.01
C ALA A 230 5.84 -6.61 5.48
N SER A 231 6.65 -5.66 5.01
CA SER A 231 6.42 -4.22 5.22
C SER A 231 5.50 -3.61 4.16
N ASP A 232 5.56 -4.12 2.93
CA ASP A 232 4.77 -3.61 1.82
C ASP A 232 4.23 -4.77 0.96
N ILE A 233 3.02 -4.60 0.43
CA ILE A 233 2.39 -5.46 -0.57
C ILE A 233 2.33 -4.64 -1.86
N HIS A 234 2.87 -5.18 -2.94
CA HIS A 234 2.83 -4.57 -4.26
C HIS A 234 1.93 -5.38 -5.17
N VAL A 235 0.89 -4.76 -5.72
CA VAL A 235 0.02 -5.32 -6.76
C VAL A 235 0.38 -4.62 -8.07
N GLU A 236 0.94 -5.36 -9.02
CA GLU A 236 1.57 -4.81 -10.21
C GLU A 236 0.97 -5.41 -11.48
N PRO A 237 0.17 -4.63 -12.22
CA PRO A 237 -0.36 -5.06 -13.51
C PRO A 237 0.68 -4.90 -14.61
N TYR A 238 0.84 -5.94 -15.42
CA TYR A 238 1.63 -5.95 -16.65
C TYR A 238 0.74 -6.34 -17.83
N GLU A 239 1.30 -6.32 -19.03
CA GLU A 239 0.56 -6.63 -20.27
C GLU A 239 -0.11 -8.01 -20.23
N LYS A 240 0.61 -9.03 -19.76
CA LYS A 240 0.20 -10.44 -19.81
C LYS A 240 -0.02 -11.09 -18.46
N GLU A 241 0.35 -10.40 -17.39
CA GLU A 241 0.28 -10.95 -16.02
C GLU A 241 -0.10 -9.90 -14.98
N LEU A 242 -0.67 -10.35 -13.89
CA LEU A 242 -0.82 -9.61 -12.65
C LEU A 242 0.15 -10.22 -11.63
N ARG A 243 1.11 -9.42 -11.14
CA ARG A 243 2.12 -9.89 -10.20
C ARG A 243 1.90 -9.30 -8.82
N ILE A 244 1.99 -10.11 -7.79
CA ILE A 244 1.96 -9.67 -6.40
C ILE A 244 3.30 -9.98 -5.75
N ARG A 245 3.92 -8.95 -5.18
CA ARG A 245 5.19 -9.06 -4.47
C ARG A 245 5.06 -8.53 -3.04
N PHE A 246 5.77 -9.17 -2.13
CA PHE A 246 5.94 -8.68 -0.76
C PHE A 246 7.34 -8.12 -0.58
N ARG A 247 7.43 -7.00 0.14
CA ARG A 247 8.71 -6.49 0.62
C ARG A 247 8.95 -7.04 2.03
N ILE A 248 9.94 -7.90 2.19
CA ILE A 248 10.32 -8.50 3.47
C ILE A 248 11.77 -8.09 3.74
N ASP A 249 12.01 -7.50 4.91
CA ASP A 249 13.34 -7.00 5.31
C ASP A 249 14.01 -6.11 4.24
N GLY A 250 13.22 -5.29 3.53
CA GLY A 250 13.68 -4.34 2.51
C GLY A 250 13.77 -4.90 1.08
N VAL A 251 13.70 -6.22 0.89
CA VAL A 251 13.80 -6.88 -0.42
C VAL A 251 12.42 -7.31 -0.91
N LEU A 252 12.17 -7.14 -2.21
CA LEU A 252 10.94 -7.60 -2.86
C LEU A 252 11.05 -9.08 -3.25
N TYR A 253 10.06 -9.86 -2.84
CA TYR A 253 9.90 -11.27 -3.21
C TYR A 253 8.61 -11.45 -4.00
N ASP A 254 8.69 -12.24 -5.05
CA ASP A 254 7.54 -12.65 -5.84
C ASP A 254 6.71 -13.66 -5.02
N VAL A 255 5.39 -13.42 -4.92
CA VAL A 255 4.51 -14.23 -4.07
C VAL A 255 3.51 -15.01 -4.89
N MET A 256 2.83 -14.35 -5.82
CA MET A 256 1.84 -15.00 -6.67
C MET A 256 1.53 -14.21 -7.95
N HIS A 257 0.96 -14.91 -8.92
CA HIS A 257 0.48 -14.38 -10.20
C HIS A 257 -1.00 -14.71 -10.38
N PRO A 258 -1.91 -13.92 -9.78
CA PRO A 258 -3.35 -14.14 -9.98
C PRO A 258 -3.74 -14.02 -11.45
N PRO A 259 -4.83 -14.66 -11.88
CA PRO A 259 -5.35 -14.47 -13.23
C PRO A 259 -5.57 -13.00 -13.56
N LEU A 260 -5.13 -12.56 -14.74
CA LEU A 260 -5.21 -11.14 -15.16
C LEU A 260 -6.65 -10.59 -15.11
N LYS A 261 -7.65 -11.44 -15.33
CA LYS A 261 -9.08 -11.09 -15.24
C LYS A 261 -9.52 -10.63 -13.84
N LEU A 262 -8.77 -10.95 -12.77
CA LEU A 262 -9.07 -10.50 -11.41
C LEU A 262 -8.47 -9.13 -11.09
N ARG A 263 -7.65 -8.56 -11.98
CA ARG A 263 -6.92 -7.30 -11.78
C ARG A 263 -7.83 -6.16 -11.30
N ASP A 264 -8.84 -5.83 -12.11
CA ASP A 264 -9.69 -4.65 -11.85
C ASP A 264 -10.55 -4.85 -10.60
N ALA A 265 -11.02 -6.08 -10.36
CA ALA A 265 -11.79 -6.41 -9.17
C ALA A 265 -10.94 -6.34 -7.89
N LEU A 266 -9.70 -6.82 -7.93
CA LEU A 266 -8.77 -6.75 -6.80
C LEU A 266 -8.42 -5.30 -6.47
N ILE A 267 -8.11 -4.48 -7.48
CA ILE A 267 -7.80 -3.06 -7.30
C ILE A 267 -9.02 -2.31 -6.75
N SER A 268 -10.22 -2.56 -7.31
CA SER A 268 -11.45 -1.94 -6.82
C SER A 268 -11.74 -2.32 -5.36
N ARG A 269 -11.53 -3.58 -4.98
CA ARG A 269 -11.69 -4.01 -3.58
C ARG A 269 -10.75 -3.27 -2.64
N VAL A 270 -9.47 -3.13 -3.00
CA VAL A 270 -8.50 -2.37 -2.19
C VAL A 270 -8.90 -0.89 -2.10
N LYS A 271 -9.37 -0.29 -3.20
CA LYS A 271 -9.86 1.11 -3.20
C LYS A 271 -11.08 1.29 -2.29
N ILE A 272 -12.04 0.36 -2.30
CA ILE A 272 -13.20 0.38 -1.38
C ILE A 272 -12.72 0.35 0.08
N MET A 273 -11.86 -0.59 0.42
CA MET A 273 -11.33 -0.74 1.78
C MET A 273 -10.56 0.48 2.26
N SER A 274 -9.95 1.24 1.35
CA SER A 274 -9.16 2.45 1.64
C SER A 274 -9.94 3.76 1.43
N LYS A 275 -11.26 3.68 1.18
CA LYS A 275 -12.17 4.82 0.94
C LYS A 275 -11.72 5.71 -0.24
N LEU A 276 -11.12 5.10 -1.28
CA LEU A 276 -10.69 5.76 -2.50
C LEU A 276 -11.78 5.75 -3.57
N ASP A 277 -11.73 6.69 -4.51
CA ASP A 277 -12.65 6.76 -5.64
C ASP A 277 -12.35 5.63 -6.65
N ILE A 278 -13.30 4.69 -6.80
CA ILE A 278 -13.17 3.56 -7.71
C ILE A 278 -13.30 4.00 -9.18
N SER A 279 -14.06 5.07 -9.42
CA SER A 279 -14.35 5.56 -10.78
C SER A 279 -13.15 6.31 -11.37
N GLU A 280 -12.32 6.95 -10.55
CA GLU A 280 -11.13 7.66 -10.99
C GLU A 280 -9.93 6.72 -11.10
N LYS A 281 -9.53 6.40 -12.34
CA LYS A 281 -8.42 5.49 -12.67
C LYS A 281 -7.23 6.20 -13.34
N ARG A 282 -7.31 7.51 -13.53
CA ARG A 282 -6.33 8.33 -14.28
C ARG A 282 -5.38 9.10 -13.38
N LEU A 283 -5.75 9.29 -12.11
CA LEU A 283 -4.98 10.06 -11.14
C LEU A 283 -4.50 9.18 -9.99
N PRO A 284 -3.30 9.44 -9.43
CA PRO A 284 -2.87 8.80 -8.20
C PRO A 284 -3.81 9.11 -7.05
N GLN A 285 -4.00 8.14 -6.16
CA GLN A 285 -4.80 8.32 -4.96
C GLN A 285 -4.08 7.69 -3.76
N ASP A 286 -4.16 8.34 -2.61
CA ASP A 286 -3.64 7.85 -1.33
C ASP A 286 -4.78 7.66 -0.33
N GLY A 287 -4.77 6.53 0.39
CA GLY A 287 -5.78 6.19 1.37
C GLY A 287 -5.21 5.36 2.51
N ARG A 288 -6.11 4.89 3.38
CA ARG A 288 -5.76 4.15 4.59
C ARG A 288 -6.76 3.04 4.85
N ILE A 289 -6.27 1.85 5.23
CA ILE A 289 -7.09 0.71 5.63
C ILE A 289 -6.76 0.40 7.07
N LYS A 290 -7.77 0.38 7.94
CA LYS A 290 -7.67 -0.15 9.29
C LYS A 290 -8.44 -1.45 9.36
N ILE A 291 -7.79 -2.53 9.75
CA ILE A 291 -8.40 -3.85 9.87
C ILE A 291 -8.06 -4.50 11.20
N LYS A 292 -8.95 -5.34 11.67
CA LYS A 292 -8.74 -6.20 12.82
C LYS A 292 -8.62 -7.63 12.33
N VAL A 293 -7.50 -8.26 12.63
CA VAL A 293 -7.19 -9.62 12.18
C VAL A 293 -6.98 -10.51 13.39
N LYS A 294 -7.58 -11.68 13.38
CA LYS A 294 -7.29 -12.72 14.36
C LYS A 294 -6.19 -13.63 13.82
N VAL A 295 -5.01 -13.55 14.41
CA VAL A 295 -3.88 -14.43 14.09
C VAL A 295 -3.47 -15.17 15.37
N ASP A 296 -3.35 -16.50 15.32
CA ASP A 296 -2.96 -17.33 16.45
C ASP A 296 -3.78 -17.05 17.74
N SER A 297 -5.10 -16.91 17.62
CA SER A 297 -6.04 -16.60 18.72
C SER A 297 -5.88 -15.21 19.35
N ARG A 298 -5.03 -14.35 18.82
CA ARG A 298 -4.87 -12.96 19.24
C ARG A 298 -5.47 -12.02 18.20
N SER A 299 -6.29 -11.08 18.66
CA SER A 299 -6.80 -10.01 17.81
C SER A 299 -5.75 -8.91 17.70
N ARG A 300 -5.34 -8.55 16.48
CA ARG A 300 -4.40 -7.46 16.17
C ARG A 300 -5.06 -6.41 15.30
N GLU A 301 -4.88 -5.15 15.64
CA GLU A 301 -5.26 -4.04 14.79
C GLU A 301 -4.10 -3.69 13.86
N LEU A 302 -4.38 -3.71 12.57
CA LEU A 302 -3.43 -3.38 11.52
C LEU A 302 -3.87 -2.14 10.79
N ASP A 303 -2.91 -1.33 10.43
CA ASP A 303 -3.09 -0.08 9.73
C ASP A 303 -2.25 -0.12 8.46
N PHE A 304 -2.87 0.06 7.30
CA PHE A 304 -2.17 0.10 6.01
C PHE A 304 -2.35 1.46 5.36
N ARG A 305 -1.26 2.05 4.93
CA ARG A 305 -1.27 3.16 3.98
C ARG A 305 -1.32 2.57 2.57
N VAL A 306 -2.29 3.01 1.79
CA VAL A 306 -2.52 2.53 0.43
C VAL A 306 -2.23 3.66 -0.54
N SER A 307 -1.44 3.37 -1.57
CA SER A 307 -1.20 4.30 -2.68
C SER A 307 -1.51 3.60 -4.00
N THR A 308 -2.31 4.24 -4.84
CA THR A 308 -2.63 3.79 -6.19
C THR A 308 -1.99 4.71 -7.22
N LEU A 309 -1.44 4.13 -8.27
CA LEU A 309 -0.78 4.87 -9.35
C LEU A 309 -1.21 4.32 -10.69
N PRO A 310 -1.80 5.14 -11.58
CA PRO A 310 -2.09 4.73 -12.96
C PRO A 310 -0.82 4.31 -13.70
N THR A 311 -0.85 3.14 -14.32
CA THR A 311 0.23 2.65 -15.19
C THR A 311 -0.34 2.26 -16.55
N LEU A 312 0.52 1.93 -17.52
CA LEU A 312 0.12 1.60 -18.89
C LEU A 312 -0.89 0.42 -18.95
N PHE A 313 -0.75 -0.55 -18.04
CA PHE A 313 -1.56 -1.78 -18.04
C PHE A 313 -2.59 -1.86 -16.90
N GLY A 314 -2.85 -0.75 -16.22
CA GLY A 314 -3.78 -0.63 -15.10
C GLY A 314 -3.17 0.09 -13.91
N GLU A 315 -3.91 0.20 -12.81
CA GLU A 315 -3.41 0.86 -11.62
C GLU A 315 -2.49 -0.09 -10.83
N LYS A 316 -1.28 0.38 -10.54
CA LYS A 316 -0.40 -0.24 -9.56
C LYS A 316 -0.87 0.15 -8.16
N VAL A 317 -0.92 -0.80 -7.24
CA VAL A 317 -1.27 -0.55 -5.84
C VAL A 317 -0.12 -0.97 -4.92
N VAL A 318 0.16 -0.12 -3.93
CA VAL A 318 1.12 -0.42 -2.86
C VAL A 318 0.42 -0.24 -1.52
N LEU A 319 0.39 -1.31 -0.71
CA LEU A 319 -0.10 -1.25 0.66
C LEU A 319 1.10 -1.35 1.60
N ARG A 320 1.35 -0.32 2.41
CA ARG A 320 2.41 -0.30 3.42
C ARG A 320 1.83 -0.56 4.80
N LEU A 321 2.30 -1.60 5.45
CA LEU A 321 1.91 -1.94 6.83
C LEU A 321 2.53 -0.95 7.82
N LEU A 322 1.69 -0.30 8.62
CA LEU A 322 2.08 0.53 9.76
C LEU A 322 1.92 -0.32 11.04
N ASP A 323 2.95 -1.10 11.36
CA ASP A 323 2.90 -2.02 12.51
C ASP A 323 3.40 -1.32 13.77
N LYS A 324 2.47 -1.00 14.66
CA LYS A 324 2.75 -0.33 15.94
C LYS A 324 3.52 -1.22 16.93
N GLU A 325 3.35 -2.55 16.85
CA GLU A 325 4.00 -3.48 17.78
C GLU A 325 5.50 -3.65 17.50
N ASN A 326 5.92 -3.43 16.26
CA ASN A 326 7.32 -3.52 15.85
C ASN A 326 8.08 -2.19 15.93
N LEU A 327 7.46 -1.13 16.49
CA LEU A 327 8.14 0.14 16.71
C LEU A 327 9.20 -0.01 17.80
N MET A 328 10.47 0.07 17.40
CA MET A 328 11.61 -0.04 18.31
C MET A 328 11.93 1.35 18.86
N LEU A 329 11.50 1.64 20.08
CA LEU A 329 11.76 2.92 20.77
C LEU A 329 12.97 2.90 21.70
N ASP A 330 13.76 1.83 21.67
CA ASP A 330 14.96 1.66 22.48
C ASP A 330 16.21 1.81 21.60
N MET A 331 16.92 2.92 21.75
CA MET A 331 18.14 3.22 20.97
C MET A 331 19.23 2.16 21.10
N THR A 332 19.31 1.45 22.24
CA THR A 332 20.33 0.42 22.46
C THR A 332 20.13 -0.80 21.57
N LYS A 333 18.92 -1.02 21.08
CA LYS A 333 18.54 -2.15 20.21
C LYS A 333 18.62 -1.83 18.72
N LEU A 334 18.80 -0.57 18.35
CA LEU A 334 18.86 -0.13 16.95
C LEU A 334 20.13 -0.63 16.23
N GLY A 335 21.17 -0.92 16.98
CA GLY A 335 22.43 -1.46 16.45
C GLY A 335 23.58 -0.47 16.35
N PHE A 336 23.53 0.61 17.08
CA PHE A 336 24.68 1.51 17.21
C PHE A 336 25.92 0.80 17.75
N GLU A 337 27.09 1.21 17.32
CA GLU A 337 28.33 0.95 18.01
C GLU A 337 28.36 1.75 19.33
N PRO A 338 28.91 1.19 20.41
CA PRO A 338 28.86 1.84 21.74
C PRO A 338 29.34 3.29 21.75
N GLU A 339 30.43 3.57 21.06
CA GLU A 339 31.01 4.93 20.96
C GLU A 339 30.07 5.88 20.18
N SER A 340 29.51 5.42 19.08
CA SER A 340 28.57 6.17 18.27
C SER A 340 27.28 6.48 19.04
N LEU A 341 26.79 5.54 19.84
CA LEU A 341 25.60 5.72 20.68
C LEU A 341 25.85 6.80 21.74
N VAL A 342 27.02 6.77 22.43
CA VAL A 342 27.37 7.77 23.41
C VAL A 342 27.45 9.16 22.79
N LYS A 343 28.08 9.29 21.60
CA LYS A 343 28.13 10.56 20.85
C LYS A 343 26.73 11.08 20.55
N PHE A 344 25.85 10.21 20.06
CA PHE A 344 24.46 10.56 19.71
C PHE A 344 23.67 11.00 20.95
N GLN A 345 23.67 10.19 22.01
CA GLN A 345 22.98 10.49 23.26
C GLN A 345 23.41 11.81 23.89
N ARG A 346 24.71 12.06 23.97
CA ARG A 346 25.26 13.28 24.53
C ARG A 346 24.84 14.55 23.75
N ASN A 347 24.63 14.44 22.45
CA ASN A 347 24.26 15.58 21.62
C ASN A 347 22.77 15.87 21.61
N ILE A 348 21.89 14.85 21.75
CA ILE A 348 20.44 15.08 21.84
C ILE A 348 19.98 15.69 23.17
N ILE A 349 20.77 15.55 24.25
CA ILE A 349 20.45 16.13 25.56
C ILE A 349 21.00 17.55 25.75
N LYS A 350 21.71 18.08 24.76
CA LYS A 350 22.15 19.49 24.81
C LYS A 350 20.93 20.41 24.88
N PRO A 351 21.01 21.55 25.57
CA PRO A 351 19.86 22.44 25.72
C PRO A 351 19.38 23.05 24.40
N TYR A 352 20.25 23.17 23.40
CA TYR A 352 19.96 23.74 22.09
C TYR A 352 20.93 23.23 21.02
N GLY A 353 20.59 23.50 19.79
CA GLY A 353 21.36 23.11 18.61
C GLY A 353 20.55 22.18 17.69
N MET A 354 21.22 21.64 16.70
CA MET A 354 20.58 20.78 15.70
C MET A 354 21.28 19.43 15.61
N VAL A 355 20.48 18.36 15.61
CA VAL A 355 20.91 16.99 15.33
C VAL A 355 20.21 16.50 14.07
N LEU A 356 20.98 16.08 13.08
CA LEU A 356 20.51 15.66 11.77
C LEU A 356 20.69 14.16 11.57
N VAL A 357 19.63 13.49 11.12
CA VAL A 357 19.68 12.09 10.74
C VAL A 357 19.47 11.97 9.23
N THR A 358 20.44 11.39 8.53
CA THR A 358 20.41 11.31 7.07
C THR A 358 20.46 9.88 6.55
N GLY A 359 20.05 9.71 5.31
CA GLY A 359 20.01 8.42 4.60
C GLY A 359 18.83 8.34 3.63
N PRO A 360 18.79 7.32 2.77
CA PRO A 360 17.70 7.13 1.82
C PRO A 360 16.37 6.78 2.51
N THR A 361 15.32 6.77 1.74
CA THR A 361 14.01 6.26 2.21
C THR A 361 14.14 4.80 2.65
N GLY A 362 13.55 4.47 3.79
CA GLY A 362 13.63 3.12 4.36
C GLY A 362 14.91 2.81 5.14
N SER A 363 15.82 3.77 5.35
CA SER A 363 17.02 3.57 6.20
C SER A 363 16.74 3.55 7.70
N GLY A 364 15.51 3.80 8.14
CA GLY A 364 15.08 3.74 9.55
C GLY A 364 15.20 5.05 10.31
N LYS A 365 15.31 6.20 9.64
CA LYS A 365 15.46 7.54 10.26
C LYS A 365 14.37 7.83 11.30
N THR A 366 13.11 7.55 10.96
CA THR A 366 11.96 7.74 11.85
C THR A 366 12.12 6.97 13.16
N ASN A 367 12.52 5.69 13.10
CA ASN A 367 12.73 4.89 14.30
C ASN A 367 13.84 5.48 15.20
N THR A 368 14.94 5.94 14.61
CA THR A 368 16.03 6.58 15.35
C THR A 368 15.56 7.86 16.04
N LEU A 369 14.86 8.74 15.30
CA LEU A 369 14.36 9.99 15.84
C LEU A 369 13.26 9.77 16.89
N TYR A 370 12.34 8.83 16.66
CA TYR A 370 11.30 8.49 17.64
C TYR A 370 11.88 7.87 18.92
N SER A 371 12.94 7.05 18.79
CA SER A 371 13.66 6.54 19.96
C SER A 371 14.37 7.66 20.73
N ALA A 372 14.93 8.65 20.02
CA ALA A 372 15.52 9.84 20.63
C ALA A 372 14.43 10.68 21.36
N LEU A 373 13.32 10.98 20.68
CA LEU A 373 12.20 11.70 21.29
C LEU A 373 11.65 10.98 22.53
N GLN A 374 11.48 9.65 22.45
CA GLN A 374 10.99 8.86 23.59
C GLN A 374 11.94 8.93 24.79
N SER A 375 13.25 8.98 24.58
CA SER A 375 14.23 9.13 25.67
C SER A 375 14.25 10.52 26.30
N LEU A 376 13.78 11.53 25.56
CA LEU A 376 13.73 12.94 25.98
C LEU A 376 12.33 13.35 26.49
N ASN A 377 11.34 12.48 26.32
CA ASN A 377 9.94 12.75 26.63
C ASN A 377 9.69 12.63 28.16
N THR A 378 9.76 13.75 28.84
CA THR A 378 9.45 13.88 30.26
C THR A 378 8.25 14.81 30.45
N VAL A 379 7.69 14.84 31.66
CA VAL A 379 6.56 15.74 31.99
C VAL A 379 6.95 17.22 31.88
N GLU A 380 8.25 17.52 32.02
CA GLU A 380 8.79 18.88 32.01
C GLU A 380 9.18 19.36 30.62
N THR A 381 9.17 18.48 29.61
CA THR A 381 9.68 18.76 28.27
C THR A 381 8.54 18.92 27.27
N ASN A 382 8.40 20.11 26.71
CA ASN A 382 7.47 20.36 25.61
C ASN A 382 8.10 19.95 24.27
N ILE A 383 7.61 18.84 23.69
CA ILE A 383 8.08 18.31 22.42
C ILE A 383 7.02 18.51 21.34
N MET A 384 7.43 19.12 20.23
CA MET A 384 6.56 19.33 19.07
C MET A 384 7.16 18.73 17.80
N THR A 385 6.33 18.09 16.98
CA THR A 385 6.79 17.52 15.71
C THR A 385 5.97 18.00 14.53
N ALA A 386 6.62 18.23 13.40
CA ALA A 386 6.03 18.51 12.10
C ALA A 386 6.40 17.34 11.16
N GLU A 387 5.41 16.59 10.66
CA GLU A 387 5.64 15.34 9.95
C GLU A 387 4.73 15.19 8.72
N ASP A 388 5.24 14.50 7.67
CA ASP A 388 4.50 14.26 6.43
C ASP A 388 4.64 12.79 5.96
N PRO A 389 3.71 11.92 6.40
CA PRO A 389 2.76 12.09 7.51
C PRO A 389 3.34 11.68 8.87
N VAL A 390 2.54 11.81 9.94
CA VAL A 390 2.80 11.17 11.24
C VAL A 390 2.70 9.65 11.05
N GLU A 391 3.81 8.94 11.34
CA GLU A 391 3.85 7.47 11.18
C GLU A 391 3.20 6.75 12.35
N PHE A 392 3.50 7.16 13.58
CA PHE A 392 2.97 6.58 14.81
C PHE A 392 2.65 7.68 15.82
N ASN A 393 1.54 7.51 16.54
CA ASN A 393 1.19 8.40 17.63
C ASN A 393 2.07 8.13 18.86
N LEU A 394 2.82 9.13 19.31
CA LEU A 394 3.65 9.09 20.52
C LEU A 394 2.96 9.84 21.65
N MET A 395 2.66 9.13 22.73
CA MET A 395 2.02 9.73 23.90
C MET A 395 2.96 10.78 24.53
N GLY A 396 2.42 11.94 24.89
CA GLY A 396 3.18 13.05 25.50
C GLY A 396 3.87 13.97 24.50
N ILE A 397 3.72 13.76 23.20
CA ILE A 397 4.34 14.56 22.13
C ILE A 397 3.25 15.21 21.28
N ASN A 398 3.38 16.50 21.00
CA ASN A 398 2.47 17.24 20.13
C ASN A 398 2.86 17.07 18.66
N GLN A 399 2.26 16.11 17.98
CA GLN A 399 2.56 15.77 16.59
C GLN A 399 1.62 16.49 15.62
N VAL A 400 2.16 17.26 14.69
CA VAL A 400 1.43 18.00 13.66
C VAL A 400 1.68 17.34 12.31
N GLN A 401 0.61 16.87 11.68
CA GLN A 401 0.68 16.34 10.31
C GLN A 401 0.54 17.47 9.29
N MET A 402 1.47 17.49 8.33
CA MET A 402 1.44 18.46 7.24
C MET A 402 0.21 18.28 6.36
N LYS A 403 -0.34 19.41 5.89
CA LYS A 403 -1.48 19.48 4.97
C LYS A 403 -1.25 20.62 3.98
N GLU A 404 -0.45 20.37 2.96
CA GLU A 404 -0.07 21.38 1.97
C GLU A 404 -1.29 22.00 1.26
N GLN A 405 -2.36 21.23 1.07
CA GLN A 405 -3.61 21.68 0.43
C GLN A 405 -4.26 22.90 1.11
N ILE A 406 -4.02 23.06 2.42
CA ILE A 406 -4.52 24.20 3.20
C ILE A 406 -3.41 25.16 3.64
N GLY A 407 -2.20 25.02 3.09
CA GLY A 407 -1.04 25.86 3.41
C GLY A 407 -0.30 25.49 4.70
N LEU A 408 -0.63 24.37 5.36
CA LEU A 408 0.10 23.88 6.53
C LEU A 408 1.30 23.05 6.05
N ASN A 409 2.39 23.72 5.70
CA ASN A 409 3.68 23.16 5.34
C ASN A 409 4.68 23.22 6.52
N PHE A 410 5.89 22.65 6.34
CA PHE A 410 6.92 22.61 7.40
C PHE A 410 7.30 24.01 7.90
N ALA A 411 7.50 24.98 7.02
CA ALA A 411 7.86 26.35 7.39
C ALA A 411 6.74 27.04 8.19
N ALA A 412 5.48 26.88 7.79
CA ALA A 412 4.33 27.43 8.52
C ALA A 412 4.17 26.79 9.92
N ALA A 413 4.35 25.48 10.02
CA ALA A 413 4.30 24.75 11.28
C ALA A 413 5.41 25.22 12.22
N LEU A 414 6.68 25.31 11.75
CA LEU A 414 7.82 25.79 12.55
C LEU A 414 7.61 27.20 13.08
N ARG A 415 7.16 28.14 12.25
CA ARG A 415 6.85 29.49 12.71
C ARG A 415 5.79 29.51 13.82
N SER A 416 4.86 28.58 13.78
CA SER A 416 3.84 28.44 14.82
C SER A 416 4.41 27.83 16.09
N PHE A 417 5.29 26.83 15.98
CA PHE A 417 5.94 26.18 17.12
C PHE A 417 6.72 27.16 17.99
N LEU A 418 7.46 28.07 17.37
CA LEU A 418 8.22 29.11 18.10
C LEU A 418 7.37 30.03 18.98
N ARG A 419 6.03 29.96 18.87
CA ARG A 419 5.06 30.67 19.75
C ARG A 419 4.37 29.74 20.75
N GLN A 420 4.74 28.47 20.78
CA GLN A 420 4.15 27.44 21.64
C GLN A 420 5.12 26.97 22.76
N ASP A 421 6.20 27.71 22.97
CA ASP A 421 7.22 27.44 23.99
C ASP A 421 7.78 25.99 23.96
N PRO A 422 8.28 25.51 22.81
CA PRO A 422 8.83 24.17 22.69
C PRO A 422 10.25 24.11 23.28
N ASN A 423 10.57 23.00 23.93
CA ASN A 423 11.96 22.68 24.28
C ASN A 423 12.65 21.93 23.12
N ILE A 424 11.90 21.01 22.51
CA ILE A 424 12.40 20.14 21.44
C ILE A 424 11.45 20.20 20.25
N ILE A 425 12.01 20.38 19.07
CA ILE A 425 11.30 20.43 17.81
C ILE A 425 11.82 19.31 16.90
N LEU A 426 10.92 18.46 16.39
CA LEU A 426 11.24 17.55 15.29
C LEU A 426 10.65 18.12 13.99
N VAL A 427 11.50 18.31 13.00
CA VAL A 427 11.11 18.58 11.62
C VAL A 427 11.31 17.30 10.81
N GLY A 428 10.25 16.71 10.32
CA GLY A 428 10.29 15.41 9.64
C GLY A 428 11.37 15.34 8.57
N GLU A 429 11.45 16.38 7.74
CA GLU A 429 12.57 16.56 6.80
C GLU A 429 12.75 18.03 6.39
N VAL A 430 13.97 18.39 6.01
CA VAL A 430 14.34 19.68 5.43
C VAL A 430 14.55 19.51 3.92
N ARG A 431 13.67 20.11 3.10
CA ARG A 431 13.73 20.02 1.63
C ARG A 431 14.15 21.33 0.96
N ASP A 432 13.89 22.46 1.60
CA ASP A 432 13.99 23.81 1.04
C ASP A 432 14.71 24.76 1.99
N PHE A 433 15.14 25.90 1.43
CA PHE A 433 15.85 26.96 2.15
C PHE A 433 15.02 27.53 3.31
N GLU A 434 13.72 27.80 3.09
CA GLU A 434 12.87 28.43 4.08
C GLU A 434 12.72 27.59 5.34
N THR A 435 12.46 26.29 5.19
CA THR A 435 12.39 25.34 6.30
C THR A 435 13.74 25.22 7.02
N ALA A 436 14.86 25.12 6.26
CA ALA A 436 16.19 25.06 6.81
C ALA A 436 16.54 26.30 7.65
N GLU A 437 16.26 27.49 7.11
CA GLU A 437 16.54 28.77 7.77
C GLU A 437 15.79 28.90 9.12
N ILE A 438 14.50 28.55 9.16
CA ILE A 438 13.68 28.64 10.37
C ILE A 438 14.18 27.60 11.40
N ALA A 439 14.48 26.37 10.98
CA ALA A 439 14.99 25.32 11.85
C ALA A 439 16.34 25.69 12.48
N ILE A 440 17.26 26.27 11.71
CA ILE A 440 18.55 26.76 12.18
C ILE A 440 18.36 27.93 13.15
N LYS A 441 17.51 28.91 12.85
CA LYS A 441 17.18 30.01 13.75
C LYS A 441 16.61 29.49 15.08
N ALA A 442 15.74 28.49 15.05
CA ALA A 442 15.23 27.84 16.25
C ALA A 442 16.36 27.20 17.07
N ALA A 443 17.27 26.47 16.41
CA ALA A 443 18.43 25.86 17.04
C ALA A 443 19.37 26.88 17.69
N LEU A 444 19.53 28.08 17.12
CA LEU A 444 20.36 29.16 17.64
C LEU A 444 19.69 29.97 18.78
N THR A 445 18.37 29.89 18.89
CA THR A 445 17.57 30.65 19.87
C THR A 445 17.11 29.83 21.07
N GLY A 446 17.79 28.71 21.38
CA GLY A 446 17.58 27.97 22.62
C GLY A 446 16.77 26.68 22.50
N HIS A 447 16.48 26.22 21.30
CA HIS A 447 15.70 24.99 21.08
C HIS A 447 16.60 23.85 20.59
N MET A 448 16.32 22.61 21.03
CA MET A 448 16.88 21.42 20.41
C MET A 448 16.07 21.05 19.17
N VAL A 449 16.68 21.07 18.00
CA VAL A 449 16.04 20.75 16.73
C VAL A 449 16.55 19.41 16.21
N LEU A 450 15.63 18.46 16.01
CA LEU A 450 15.90 17.18 15.35
C LEU A 450 15.32 17.23 13.95
N SER A 451 16.07 16.77 12.94
CA SER A 451 15.52 16.72 11.58
C SER A 451 16.17 15.65 10.70
N THR A 452 15.62 15.47 9.50
CA THR A 452 16.22 14.59 8.50
C THR A 452 16.58 15.31 7.21
N LEU A 453 17.57 14.72 6.52
CA LEU A 453 17.98 15.06 5.17
C LEU A 453 18.18 13.78 4.36
N HIS A 454 18.26 13.92 3.04
CA HIS A 454 18.51 12.81 2.12
C HIS A 454 19.91 12.95 1.52
N THR A 455 20.95 12.57 2.29
CA THR A 455 22.33 12.43 1.81
C THR A 455 22.85 11.03 2.06
N ASN A 456 23.94 10.66 1.39
CA ASN A 456 24.49 9.31 1.44
C ASN A 456 25.42 9.06 2.62
N ASP A 457 26.05 10.12 3.16
CA ASP A 457 26.97 10.11 4.30
C ASP A 457 26.80 11.37 5.16
N ALA A 458 27.42 11.41 6.32
CA ALA A 458 27.28 12.51 7.25
C ALA A 458 28.00 13.80 6.77
N PRO A 459 29.25 13.77 6.25
CA PRO A 459 29.92 14.98 5.76
C PRO A 459 29.19 15.67 4.61
N SER A 460 28.60 14.92 3.65
CA SER A 460 27.84 15.48 2.52
C SER A 460 26.59 16.25 2.96
N THR A 461 26.11 16.03 4.18
CA THR A 461 24.96 16.77 4.74
C THR A 461 25.30 18.24 4.95
N ILE A 462 26.53 18.56 5.36
CA ILE A 462 27.02 19.93 5.49
C ILE A 462 27.00 20.63 4.14
N SER A 463 27.57 20.00 3.11
CA SER A 463 27.54 20.53 1.74
C SER A 463 26.11 20.71 1.22
N ARG A 464 25.20 19.80 1.58
CA ARG A 464 23.79 19.90 1.18
C ARG A 464 23.09 21.11 1.78
N LEU A 465 23.32 21.42 3.07
CA LEU A 465 22.79 22.64 3.71
C LEU A 465 23.34 23.90 3.05
N MET A 466 24.65 23.96 2.80
CA MET A 466 25.28 25.10 2.10
C MET A 466 24.71 25.25 0.67
N ASN A 467 24.51 24.16 -0.06
CA ASN A 467 23.91 24.18 -1.39
C ASN A 467 22.43 24.61 -1.40
N MET A 468 21.73 24.48 -0.27
CA MET A 468 20.38 25.04 -0.09
C MET A 468 20.40 26.54 0.14
N GLY A 469 21.58 27.18 0.29
CA GLY A 469 21.74 28.60 0.52
C GLY A 469 22.00 28.98 1.98
N ILE A 470 22.19 28.01 2.87
CA ILE A 470 22.54 28.30 4.28
C ILE A 470 24.00 28.68 4.37
N GLU A 471 24.28 29.80 5.03
CA GLU A 471 25.62 30.29 5.19
C GLU A 471 26.48 29.40 6.11
N PRO A 472 27.79 29.16 5.79
CA PRO A 472 28.67 28.27 6.54
C PRO A 472 28.69 28.54 8.04
N PHE A 473 28.67 29.81 8.45
CA PHE A 473 28.73 30.16 9.88
C PHE A 473 27.45 29.72 10.63
N LEU A 474 26.28 29.74 9.97
CA LEU A 474 25.04 29.27 10.55
C LEU A 474 25.06 27.75 10.73
N VAL A 475 25.58 27.01 9.75
CA VAL A 475 25.75 25.55 9.85
C VAL A 475 26.73 25.20 10.97
N ALA A 476 27.91 25.85 11.01
CA ALA A 476 28.95 25.58 11.99
C ALA A 476 28.48 25.83 13.43
N THR A 477 27.63 26.84 13.66
CA THR A 477 27.20 27.23 15.00
C THR A 477 25.93 26.52 15.47
N SER A 478 25.06 26.06 14.56
CA SER A 478 23.79 25.43 14.91
C SER A 478 23.87 23.91 14.97
N VAL A 479 24.64 23.26 14.08
CA VAL A 479 24.67 21.80 13.98
C VAL A 479 25.61 21.21 15.02
N ASN A 480 25.07 20.35 15.88
CA ASN A 480 25.81 19.62 16.90
C ASN A 480 26.33 18.27 16.41
N LEU A 481 25.51 17.56 15.64
CA LEU A 481 25.82 16.20 15.21
C LEU A 481 25.03 15.86 13.91
N ILE A 482 25.67 15.09 13.06
CA ILE A 482 25.05 14.51 11.87
C ILE A 482 25.26 13.00 11.92
N GLN A 483 24.18 12.26 11.74
CA GLN A 483 24.19 10.81 11.71
C GLN A 483 23.69 10.31 10.35
N ALA A 484 24.53 9.66 9.58
CA ALA A 484 24.11 8.90 8.42
C ALA A 484 23.79 7.45 8.80
N GLN A 485 22.76 6.87 8.18
CA GLN A 485 22.35 5.50 8.47
C GLN A 485 21.85 4.71 7.26
N ARG A 486 22.05 3.38 7.33
CA ARG A 486 21.52 2.37 6.43
C ARG A 486 20.94 1.22 7.23
N LEU A 487 20.04 0.44 6.63
CA LEU A 487 19.57 -0.82 7.21
C LEU A 487 20.10 -2.00 6.39
N ILE A 488 20.69 -2.96 7.09
CA ILE A 488 21.13 -4.24 6.53
C ILE A 488 20.34 -5.39 7.15
N ARG A 489 20.22 -6.51 6.43
CA ARG A 489 19.55 -7.71 6.95
C ARG A 489 20.44 -8.45 7.94
N ARG A 490 19.81 -9.00 8.97
CA ARG A 490 20.48 -9.86 9.96
C ARG A 490 20.40 -11.30 9.49
N ILE A 491 21.50 -12.05 9.65
CA ILE A 491 21.49 -13.50 9.43
C ILE A 491 20.47 -14.14 10.37
N CYS A 492 19.66 -15.04 9.86
CA CYS A 492 18.70 -15.78 10.64
C CYS A 492 19.42 -16.63 11.71
N LYS A 493 19.06 -16.48 12.96
CA LYS A 493 19.71 -17.17 14.07
C LYS A 493 19.56 -18.68 13.99
N GLU A 494 18.40 -19.18 13.51
CA GLU A 494 18.06 -20.59 13.46
C GLU A 494 18.82 -21.39 12.39
N CYS A 495 19.19 -20.72 11.28
CA CYS A 495 19.88 -21.39 10.17
C CYS A 495 21.27 -20.83 9.88
N LYS A 496 21.82 -20.01 10.79
CA LYS A 496 23.17 -19.44 10.71
C LYS A 496 24.21 -20.56 10.71
N HIS A 497 25.15 -20.49 9.79
CA HIS A 497 26.30 -21.40 9.73
C HIS A 497 27.55 -20.63 9.29
N GLU A 498 28.70 -21.19 9.60
CA GLU A 498 30.00 -20.65 9.17
C GLU A 498 30.16 -20.94 7.66
N LEU A 499 30.50 -19.90 6.90
CA LEU A 499 30.82 -19.97 5.49
C LEU A 499 32.16 -19.25 5.29
N PRO A 500 33.26 -19.97 5.01
CA PRO A 500 34.55 -19.31 4.81
C PRO A 500 34.51 -18.43 3.57
N THR A 501 34.91 -17.16 3.74
CA THR A 501 35.08 -16.19 2.65
C THR A 501 36.56 -16.08 2.34
N PRO A 502 36.98 -16.04 1.07
CA PRO A 502 38.39 -15.86 0.70
C PRO A 502 38.98 -14.59 1.32
N ALA A 503 40.23 -14.68 1.80
CA ALA A 503 40.90 -13.56 2.45
C ALA A 503 41.02 -12.33 1.52
N GLU A 504 41.21 -12.54 0.23
CA GLU A 504 41.25 -11.49 -0.80
C GLU A 504 39.94 -10.69 -0.84
N ALA A 505 38.79 -11.38 -0.85
CA ALA A 505 37.47 -10.73 -0.84
C ALA A 505 37.23 -9.95 0.46
N LEU A 506 37.75 -10.43 1.60
CA LEU A 506 37.66 -9.70 2.87
C LEU A 506 38.53 -8.44 2.86
N MET A 507 39.73 -8.52 2.27
CA MET A 507 40.61 -7.33 2.12
C MET A 507 39.99 -6.28 1.20
N GLU A 508 39.34 -6.66 0.09
CA GLU A 508 38.62 -5.74 -0.78
C GLU A 508 37.50 -4.98 -0.06
N VAL A 509 36.86 -5.61 0.89
CA VAL A 509 35.79 -4.98 1.68
C VAL A 509 36.33 -4.04 2.76
N GLY A 510 37.63 -4.15 3.13
CA GLY A 510 38.31 -3.25 4.03
C GLY A 510 38.87 -3.90 5.32
N PHE A 511 38.93 -5.23 5.39
CA PHE A 511 39.65 -5.93 6.49
C PHE A 511 41.16 -5.88 6.27
N THR A 512 41.90 -5.87 7.36
CA THR A 512 43.36 -6.00 7.26
C THR A 512 43.76 -7.43 6.85
N ALA A 513 44.98 -7.59 6.30
CA ALA A 513 45.46 -8.91 5.88
C ALA A 513 45.56 -9.92 7.03
N GLU A 514 45.77 -9.46 8.25
CA GLU A 514 45.83 -10.29 9.46
C GLU A 514 44.43 -10.73 9.89
N GLU A 515 43.46 -9.79 9.91
CA GLU A 515 42.08 -10.07 10.23
C GLU A 515 41.47 -11.03 9.19
N ALA A 516 41.71 -10.79 7.90
CA ALA A 516 41.14 -11.61 6.80
C ALA A 516 41.54 -13.09 6.87
N LYS A 517 42.72 -13.40 7.44
CA LYS A 517 43.21 -14.78 7.62
C LYS A 517 42.51 -15.55 8.77
N THR A 518 42.07 -14.83 9.79
CA THR A 518 41.56 -15.43 11.02
C THR A 518 40.06 -15.27 11.19
N MET A 519 39.43 -14.42 10.37
CA MET A 519 38.03 -14.07 10.49
C MET A 519 37.11 -15.22 10.09
N LYS A 520 36.08 -15.45 10.90
CA LYS A 520 34.96 -16.34 10.60
C LYS A 520 33.79 -15.53 10.07
N THR A 521 33.36 -15.88 8.89
CA THR A 521 32.16 -15.31 8.26
C THR A 521 31.00 -16.28 8.32
N PHE A 522 29.77 -15.76 8.28
CA PHE A 522 28.57 -16.52 8.48
C PHE A 522 27.53 -16.22 7.41
N LYS A 523 26.66 -17.23 7.13
CA LYS A 523 25.50 -17.09 6.22
C LYS A 523 24.32 -17.90 6.77
N GLY A 524 23.11 -17.57 6.37
CA GLY A 524 21.93 -18.37 6.65
C GLY A 524 21.68 -19.37 5.52
N LYS A 525 21.42 -20.65 5.88
CA LYS A 525 21.07 -21.70 4.89
C LYS A 525 19.67 -21.56 4.32
N GLY A 526 18.80 -20.81 5.02
CA GLY A 526 17.36 -20.83 4.79
C GLY A 526 16.67 -21.84 5.70
N CYS A 527 15.52 -21.45 6.26
CA CYS A 527 14.62 -22.29 7.06
C CYS A 527 13.21 -21.69 7.07
N SER A 528 12.24 -22.41 7.63
CA SER A 528 10.85 -21.94 7.74
C SER A 528 10.71 -20.60 8.49
N VAL A 529 11.55 -20.36 9.52
CA VAL A 529 11.53 -19.14 10.33
C VAL A 529 11.92 -17.91 9.52
N CYS A 530 12.79 -18.03 8.54
CA CYS A 530 13.23 -16.92 7.66
C CYS A 530 12.62 -17.00 6.25
N ASN A 531 11.58 -17.78 6.03
CA ASN A 531 10.98 -18.01 4.71
C ASN A 531 12.04 -18.39 3.65
N ASN A 532 12.99 -19.27 4.00
CA ASN A 532 14.10 -19.74 3.17
C ASN A 532 15.08 -18.68 2.67
N THR A 533 14.97 -17.43 3.14
CA THR A 533 15.85 -16.32 2.70
C THR A 533 17.24 -16.34 3.33
N GLY A 534 17.43 -17.04 4.45
CA GLY A 534 18.65 -17.00 5.25
C GLY A 534 18.78 -15.75 6.14
N TYR A 535 17.85 -14.79 6.04
CA TYR A 535 17.85 -13.54 6.80
C TYR A 535 16.55 -13.38 7.57
N LYS A 536 16.60 -12.74 8.75
CA LYS A 536 15.41 -12.33 9.51
C LYS A 536 15.66 -11.08 10.33
N GLY A 537 14.87 -10.05 10.02
CA GLY A 537 14.99 -8.73 10.63
C GLY A 537 16.16 -7.91 10.09
N ARG A 538 16.20 -6.66 10.49
CA ARG A 538 17.19 -5.67 10.03
C ARG A 538 17.96 -5.09 11.22
N ILE A 539 19.10 -4.48 10.96
CA ILE A 539 19.92 -3.75 11.91
C ILE A 539 20.51 -2.51 11.23
N GLY A 540 20.70 -1.43 11.99
CA GLY A 540 21.30 -0.20 11.48
C GLY A 540 22.80 -0.27 11.33
N LEU A 541 23.30 0.38 10.28
CA LEU A 541 24.68 0.86 10.15
C LEU A 541 24.65 2.36 10.42
N TYR A 542 25.61 2.84 11.19
CA TYR A 542 25.66 4.23 11.63
C TYR A 542 27.02 4.86 11.38
N GLU A 543 26.99 6.06 10.83
CA GLU A 543 28.14 6.95 10.70
C GLU A 543 27.79 8.24 11.43
N VAL A 544 28.45 8.50 12.55
CA VAL A 544 28.11 9.59 13.47
C VAL A 544 29.24 10.61 13.48
N LEU A 545 29.00 11.75 12.83
CA LEU A 545 29.88 12.91 12.77
C LEU A 545 29.46 13.91 13.85
N GLU A 546 30.26 14.08 14.85
CA GLU A 546 30.12 15.16 15.84
C GLU A 546 30.82 16.41 15.33
N VAL A 547 30.15 17.55 15.41
CA VAL A 547 30.69 18.82 14.95
C VAL A 547 31.57 19.41 16.08
N THR A 548 32.87 19.02 16.07
CA THR A 548 33.91 19.54 16.97
C THR A 548 34.35 20.92 16.53
N ASP A 549 35.19 21.60 17.33
CA ASP A 549 35.65 22.92 16.98
C ASP A 549 36.50 22.90 15.70
N GLU A 550 37.31 21.86 15.50
CA GLU A 550 38.09 21.68 14.27
C GLU A 550 37.19 21.43 13.03
N ILE A 551 36.10 20.68 13.19
CA ILE A 551 35.12 20.51 12.10
C ILE A 551 34.41 21.84 11.82
N ARG A 552 34.10 22.66 12.84
CA ARG A 552 33.51 24.00 12.65
C ARG A 552 34.44 24.91 11.85
N GLU A 553 35.73 24.91 12.16
CA GLU A 553 36.73 25.70 11.40
C GLU A 553 36.75 25.29 9.93
N LEU A 554 36.74 23.98 9.64
CA LEU A 554 36.64 23.47 8.27
C LEU A 554 35.35 23.88 7.55
N ILE A 555 34.21 23.87 8.25
CA ILE A 555 32.93 24.34 7.68
C ILE A 555 33.04 25.85 7.35
N LEU A 556 33.60 26.66 8.25
CA LEU A 556 33.69 28.11 8.06
C LEU A 556 34.54 28.51 6.85
N ILE A 557 35.61 27.76 6.56
CA ILE A 557 36.45 27.99 5.38
C ILE A 557 35.90 27.35 4.09
N GLY A 558 34.74 26.68 4.17
CA GLY A 558 34.09 26.03 3.01
C GLY A 558 34.80 24.76 2.56
N ALA A 559 35.39 23.99 3.47
CA ALA A 559 36.08 22.74 3.17
C ALA A 559 35.12 21.74 2.44
N SER A 560 35.73 20.94 1.57
CA SER A 560 34.99 19.90 0.83
C SER A 560 34.51 18.77 1.76
N ALA A 561 33.47 18.03 1.33
CA ALA A 561 32.99 16.87 2.06
C ALA A 561 34.09 15.80 2.28
N LEU A 562 35.09 15.73 1.38
CA LEU A 562 36.21 14.80 1.52
C LEU A 562 37.17 15.22 2.66
N GLU A 563 37.47 16.51 2.78
CA GLU A 563 38.31 17.06 3.87
C GLU A 563 37.61 16.92 5.22
N LEU A 564 36.31 17.22 5.28
CA LEU A 564 35.50 17.01 6.47
C LEU A 564 35.46 15.51 6.87
N ARG A 565 35.29 14.59 5.88
CA ARG A 565 35.33 13.15 6.12
C ARG A 565 36.65 12.68 6.69
N LYS A 566 37.76 13.13 6.10
CA LYS A 566 39.11 12.78 6.57
C LYS A 566 39.32 13.21 8.01
N LYS A 567 39.04 14.47 8.34
CA LYS A 567 39.15 14.98 9.69
C LYS A 567 38.24 14.24 10.67
N ALA A 568 36.99 13.98 10.29
CA ALA A 568 36.04 13.24 11.12
C ALA A 568 36.52 11.81 11.43
N ILE A 569 37.13 11.11 10.46
CA ILE A 569 37.74 9.79 10.67
C ILE A 569 38.93 9.89 11.62
N ASP A 570 39.80 10.88 11.44
CA ASP A 570 40.93 11.14 12.33
C ASP A 570 40.45 11.41 13.77
N ASP A 571 39.29 12.04 13.97
CA ASP A 571 38.61 12.27 15.25
C ASP A 571 37.79 11.06 15.75
N GLY A 572 37.93 9.89 15.11
CA GLY A 572 37.32 8.64 15.54
C GLY A 572 35.84 8.48 15.07
N MET A 573 35.47 9.05 13.94
CA MET A 573 34.21 8.72 13.29
C MET A 573 34.30 7.34 12.64
N ILE A 574 33.34 6.46 12.96
CA ILE A 574 33.18 5.17 12.31
C ILE A 574 32.33 5.40 11.05
N THR A 575 32.88 5.07 9.88
CA THR A 575 32.14 5.18 8.61
C THR A 575 31.04 4.11 8.50
N LEU A 576 30.05 4.29 7.60
CA LEU A 576 29.04 3.27 7.34
C LEU A 576 29.67 1.91 7.00
N ARG A 577 30.75 1.91 6.19
CA ARG A 577 31.50 0.69 5.88
C ARG A 577 32.17 0.11 7.14
N GLY A 578 32.80 0.95 7.97
CA GLY A 578 33.41 0.55 9.23
C GLY A 578 32.41 -0.07 10.21
N SER A 579 31.21 0.53 10.35
CA SER A 579 30.08 -0.04 11.10
C SER A 579 29.69 -1.42 10.54
N GLY A 580 29.61 -1.57 9.21
CA GLY A 580 29.36 -2.83 8.54
C GLY A 580 30.40 -3.92 8.86
N LEU A 581 31.69 -3.56 8.83
CA LEU A 581 32.78 -4.49 9.18
C LEU A 581 32.65 -5.00 10.63
N GLN A 582 32.26 -4.14 11.57
CA GLN A 582 31.99 -4.57 12.95
C GLN A 582 30.82 -5.55 13.05
N LYS A 583 29.76 -5.37 12.24
CA LYS A 583 28.64 -6.32 12.18
C LYS A 583 29.02 -7.66 11.54
N ILE A 584 29.94 -7.66 10.57
CA ILE A 584 30.51 -8.91 10.02
C ILE A 584 31.34 -9.61 11.09
N ARG A 585 32.24 -8.92 11.81
CA ARG A 585 33.05 -9.46 12.90
C ARG A 585 32.19 -10.14 13.98
N SER A 586 31.08 -9.53 14.34
CA SER A 586 30.12 -10.08 15.30
C SER A 586 29.21 -11.16 14.71
N GLY A 587 29.34 -11.48 13.41
CA GLY A 587 28.54 -12.48 12.72
C GLY A 587 27.05 -12.15 12.66
N VAL A 588 26.69 -10.89 12.67
CA VAL A 588 25.29 -10.42 12.62
C VAL A 588 24.78 -10.37 11.18
N THR A 589 25.66 -10.08 10.23
CA THR A 589 25.33 -9.93 8.82
C THR A 589 26.38 -10.58 7.92
N THR A 590 26.13 -10.58 6.62
CA THR A 590 27.05 -11.11 5.61
C THR A 590 27.86 -10.01 4.94
N VAL A 591 28.94 -10.40 4.26
CA VAL A 591 29.77 -9.49 3.47
C VAL A 591 28.95 -8.85 2.36
N GLU A 592 28.12 -9.63 1.67
CA GLU A 592 27.30 -9.17 0.54
C GLU A 592 26.31 -8.08 0.96
N GLU A 593 25.73 -8.17 2.16
CA GLU A 593 24.81 -7.13 2.68
C GLU A 593 25.52 -5.80 2.91
N VAL A 594 26.72 -5.84 3.50
CA VAL A 594 27.50 -4.63 3.77
C VAL A 594 27.96 -3.98 2.47
N VAL A 595 28.45 -4.77 1.50
CA VAL A 595 28.87 -4.27 0.18
C VAL A 595 27.71 -3.63 -0.56
N ARG A 596 26.53 -4.26 -0.52
CA ARG A 596 25.33 -3.75 -1.21
C ARG A 596 24.88 -2.39 -0.68
N GLU A 597 24.97 -2.15 0.63
CA GLU A 597 24.39 -0.97 1.27
C GLU A 597 25.43 0.15 1.53
N THR A 598 26.73 -0.12 1.33
CA THR A 598 27.79 0.85 1.59
C THR A 598 28.71 1.00 0.39
N VAL A 599 29.08 2.22 0.07
CA VAL A 599 30.14 2.54 -0.91
C VAL A 599 31.48 2.55 -0.17
N ALA A 600 32.55 2.15 -0.86
CA ALA A 600 33.91 2.13 -0.32
C ALA A 600 34.45 3.54 -0.07
#